data_057f3a2e32f4415847df1bef49419241
#
_entry.id   057f3a2e32f4415847df1bef49419241
#
_cell.length_a   1.000
_cell.length_b   1.000
_cell.length_c   1.000
_cell.angle_alpha   90.00
_cell.angle_beta   90.00
_cell.angle_gamma   90.00
#
_symmetry.space_group_name_H-M   'P 1'
#
loop_
_entity.id
_entity.type
_entity.pdbx_description
1 polymer ?
#
loop_
_entity_poly.entity_id
_entity_poly.type
_entity_poly.pdbx_seq_one_letter_code
_entity_poly.pdbx_strand_id
1 'polypeptide(L)'
;YQLQRPALLLENGSIYVGFGGNGCDLYTYNGWLFAYDSRTLQQQAVFEVSPNGKKSSIWQGGVGPAADEFGNIYFVTANGTWDGPGQNDYGDSVLKMGWNGTTFGMLDYFTPYNQEQLEDNNKDLGSAGALILPDQPGLYPHELLAGGKAGTLYLVNRDSLGQFNPAMDNVIQSFPGETSFQLTGVPTYWNGSVYVAGDHDYIKQYGLVNGLLTTTPVSQSTVQFGGKGVASTSISANGTQNGILWALQHSMNILYAFDPTNLANIFYDSKQALHARDKIGNMARYVTPTVSNGKVYVAGKDELTVFGLLPSLAVAGGNNQTGSKKEVLPIPLSVLASDPYTRSPFSGINVTCSDNRAGGEFIPSATQITDDAGMAAFTYQLPGPSKVVTITCSAPTFSDTFFTEICAPGTPASMKIVSGNWQTGTVNATLATPLVVKVLDANNVVVPGVEVDFSDNGAGGSFSANPGVTDAKGQVSVQYTTGPNSGKVDITASSAGVESKNFEETVD
;
A
#
# COMPACT_ATOMS: atom_id res chain seq x y z
N TYR A 1 -39.73 -16.06 3.53
CA TYR A 1 -38.92 -15.14 4.37
C TYR A 1 -37.50 -15.66 4.61
N GLN A 2 -36.95 -16.38 3.64
CA GLN A 2 -35.59 -16.87 3.67
C GLN A 2 -34.61 -15.80 3.16
N LEU A 3 -33.41 -15.74 3.73
CA LEU A 3 -32.35 -14.85 3.32
C LEU A 3 -31.06 -15.65 3.08
N GLN A 4 -30.51 -15.51 1.88
CA GLN A 4 -29.16 -15.96 1.60
C GLN A 4 -28.18 -14.90 2.12
N ARG A 5 -27.36 -15.25 3.12
CA ARG A 5 -26.40 -14.35 3.75
C ARG A 5 -24.98 -14.88 3.70
N PRO A 6 -24.71 -16.19 3.88
CA PRO A 6 -23.39 -16.76 3.76
C PRO A 6 -22.79 -16.56 2.35
N ALA A 7 -21.47 -16.52 2.25
CA ALA A 7 -20.80 -16.67 0.96
C ALA A 7 -21.06 -18.08 0.38
N LEU A 8 -20.84 -18.23 -0.91
CA LEU A 8 -20.94 -19.52 -1.60
C LEU A 8 -19.66 -20.34 -1.38
N LEU A 9 -19.81 -21.66 -1.32
CA LEU A 9 -18.69 -22.60 -1.40
C LEU A 9 -18.77 -23.33 -2.75
N LEU A 10 -17.65 -23.34 -3.49
CA LEU A 10 -17.47 -24.21 -4.66
C LEU A 10 -16.54 -25.36 -4.28
N GLU A 11 -17.06 -26.57 -4.26
CA GLU A 11 -16.32 -27.78 -3.93
C GLU A 11 -16.73 -28.94 -4.85
N ASN A 12 -15.75 -29.62 -5.43
CA ASN A 12 -15.94 -30.80 -6.30
C ASN A 12 -17.01 -30.62 -7.39
N GLY A 13 -17.05 -29.41 -8.01
CA GLY A 13 -18.00 -29.09 -9.09
C GLY A 13 -19.42 -28.76 -8.62
N SER A 14 -19.67 -28.69 -7.31
CA SER A 14 -20.92 -28.29 -6.70
C SER A 14 -20.81 -26.92 -6.01
N ILE A 15 -21.83 -26.08 -6.17
CA ILE A 15 -21.99 -24.81 -5.46
C ILE A 15 -22.93 -25.02 -4.30
N TYR A 16 -22.44 -24.74 -3.08
CA TYR A 16 -23.22 -24.82 -1.86
C TYR A 16 -23.72 -23.44 -1.46
N VAL A 17 -25.01 -23.36 -1.12
CA VAL A 17 -25.72 -22.12 -0.80
C VAL A 17 -26.48 -22.29 0.51
N GLY A 18 -26.06 -21.57 1.56
CA GLY A 18 -26.74 -21.56 2.85
C GLY A 18 -27.85 -20.51 2.92
N PHE A 19 -28.94 -20.83 3.57
CA PHE A 19 -30.05 -19.92 3.84
C PHE A 19 -30.42 -19.88 5.31
N GLY A 20 -30.99 -18.76 5.73
CA GLY A 20 -31.53 -18.56 7.06
C GLY A 20 -32.69 -17.60 7.07
N GLY A 21 -33.09 -17.13 8.25
CA GLY A 21 -34.21 -16.21 8.40
C GLY A 21 -33.87 -14.76 8.03
N ASN A 22 -34.88 -14.05 7.60
CA ASN A 22 -34.87 -12.61 7.43
C ASN A 22 -35.73 -11.96 8.53
N GLY A 23 -35.27 -10.88 9.14
CA GLY A 23 -36.06 -10.08 10.07
C GLY A 23 -35.90 -10.44 11.54
N CYS A 24 -34.70 -10.82 11.98
CA CYS A 24 -34.37 -11.02 13.40
C CYS A 24 -35.37 -11.93 14.14
N ASP A 25 -35.62 -13.12 13.58
CA ASP A 25 -36.49 -14.15 14.15
C ASP A 25 -37.99 -13.78 14.29
N LEU A 26 -38.45 -12.75 13.59
CA LEU A 26 -39.83 -12.31 13.61
C LEU A 26 -40.82 -13.27 12.91
N TYR A 27 -40.30 -14.19 12.08
CA TYR A 27 -41.11 -15.10 11.27
C TYR A 27 -40.65 -16.55 11.46
N THR A 28 -41.57 -17.50 11.14
CA THR A 28 -41.18 -18.92 11.07
C THR A 28 -40.34 -19.16 9.84
N TYR A 29 -39.15 -19.74 10.04
CA TYR A 29 -38.20 -20.14 8.99
C TYR A 29 -37.39 -21.34 9.47
N ASN A 30 -36.71 -22.01 8.54
CA ASN A 30 -35.72 -23.03 8.83
C ASN A 30 -34.42 -22.71 8.10
N GLY A 31 -33.27 -23.19 8.63
CA GLY A 31 -32.00 -23.19 7.96
C GLY A 31 -31.99 -24.23 6.85
N TRP A 32 -31.37 -23.87 5.71
CA TRP A 32 -31.26 -24.74 4.55
C TRP A 32 -29.87 -24.69 3.95
N LEU A 33 -29.37 -25.83 3.50
CA LEU A 33 -28.18 -25.90 2.65
C LEU A 33 -28.56 -26.58 1.33
N PHE A 34 -28.35 -25.88 0.21
CA PHE A 34 -28.56 -26.40 -1.13
C PHE A 34 -27.22 -26.68 -1.80
N ALA A 35 -27.21 -27.72 -2.68
CA ALA A 35 -26.11 -27.97 -3.61
C ALA A 35 -26.61 -27.87 -5.05
N TYR A 36 -25.86 -27.15 -5.89
CA TYR A 36 -26.13 -27.00 -7.31
C TYR A 36 -24.91 -27.40 -8.13
N ASP A 37 -25.14 -28.05 -9.28
CA ASP A 37 -24.08 -28.28 -10.25
C ASP A 37 -23.51 -26.95 -10.74
N SER A 38 -22.19 -26.77 -10.68
CA SER A 38 -21.54 -25.48 -10.98
C SER A 38 -21.60 -25.06 -12.45
N ARG A 39 -21.91 -25.98 -13.38
CA ARG A 39 -21.98 -25.72 -14.82
C ARG A 39 -23.41 -25.54 -15.31
N THR A 40 -24.32 -26.37 -14.81
CA THR A 40 -25.73 -26.39 -15.25
C THR A 40 -26.66 -25.61 -14.34
N LEU A 41 -26.23 -25.32 -13.12
CA LEU A 41 -27.02 -24.73 -12.03
C LEU A 41 -28.26 -25.54 -11.65
N GLN A 42 -28.29 -26.83 -12.00
CA GLN A 42 -29.35 -27.74 -11.55
C GLN A 42 -29.14 -28.10 -10.09
N GLN A 43 -30.22 -28.09 -9.32
CA GLN A 43 -30.19 -28.51 -7.92
C GLN A 43 -29.85 -30.01 -7.85
N GLN A 44 -28.79 -30.31 -7.09
CA GLN A 44 -28.31 -31.68 -6.87
C GLN A 44 -28.83 -32.24 -5.54
N ALA A 45 -28.84 -31.41 -4.50
CA ALA A 45 -29.34 -31.81 -3.19
C ALA A 45 -29.82 -30.63 -2.35
N VAL A 46 -30.52 -30.96 -1.28
CA VAL A 46 -31.00 -30.01 -0.27
C VAL A 46 -30.98 -30.69 1.11
N PHE A 47 -30.60 -29.92 2.13
CA PHE A 47 -30.66 -30.33 3.53
C PHE A 47 -31.37 -29.25 4.34
N GLU A 48 -32.40 -29.69 5.12
CA GLU A 48 -33.09 -28.85 6.10
C GLU A 48 -32.47 -29.09 7.47
N VAL A 49 -32.12 -28.01 8.16
CA VAL A 49 -31.35 -28.09 9.43
C VAL A 49 -32.25 -28.54 10.60
N SER A 50 -33.51 -28.10 10.59
CA SER A 50 -34.47 -28.42 11.68
C SER A 50 -35.84 -28.79 11.11
N PRO A 51 -35.98 -30.01 10.53
CA PRO A 51 -37.18 -30.43 9.83
C PRO A 51 -38.41 -30.63 10.75
N ASN A 52 -38.21 -30.90 12.04
CA ASN A 52 -39.29 -31.04 13.02
C ASN A 52 -39.48 -29.80 13.89
N GLY A 53 -38.56 -28.84 13.78
CA GLY A 53 -38.48 -27.64 14.59
C GLY A 53 -38.60 -26.36 13.79
N LYS A 54 -37.81 -25.35 14.18
CA LYS A 54 -37.79 -24.03 13.55
C LYS A 54 -36.47 -23.34 13.73
N LYS A 55 -36.22 -22.29 12.92
CA LYS A 55 -35.02 -21.43 12.93
C LYS A 55 -33.75 -22.16 12.46
N SER A 56 -32.69 -22.27 13.28
CA SER A 56 -31.41 -22.93 12.96
C SER A 56 -30.79 -22.39 11.67
N SER A 57 -30.73 -21.07 11.52
CA SER A 57 -30.19 -20.36 10.34
C SER A 57 -28.76 -20.76 10.03
N ILE A 58 -28.44 -20.85 8.74
CA ILE A 58 -27.05 -20.78 8.26
C ILE A 58 -26.82 -19.34 7.80
N TRP A 59 -26.25 -18.46 8.64
CA TRP A 59 -26.00 -17.08 8.24
C TRP A 59 -24.54 -16.60 8.35
N GLN A 60 -23.73 -17.18 9.15
CA GLN A 60 -22.27 -17.19 9.20
C GLN A 60 -21.57 -15.85 8.91
N GLY A 61 -22.17 -14.70 9.22
CA GLY A 61 -21.52 -13.39 9.11
C GLY A 61 -20.90 -13.05 7.76
N GLY A 62 -21.46 -13.56 6.64
CA GLY A 62 -20.96 -13.31 5.29
C GLY A 62 -19.87 -14.30 4.83
N VAL A 63 -19.55 -15.33 5.61
CA VAL A 63 -18.61 -16.41 5.25
C VAL A 63 -19.37 -17.62 4.74
N GLY A 64 -18.77 -18.40 3.81
CA GLY A 64 -19.36 -19.63 3.29
C GLY A 64 -19.18 -20.82 4.22
N PRO A 65 -19.85 -21.96 3.91
CA PRO A 65 -19.45 -23.24 4.43
C PRO A 65 -17.97 -23.54 4.10
N ALA A 66 -17.31 -24.36 4.88
CA ALA A 66 -15.95 -24.80 4.63
C ALA A 66 -15.93 -26.25 4.12
N ALA A 67 -14.88 -26.63 3.38
CA ALA A 67 -14.69 -28.02 2.93
C ALA A 67 -13.30 -28.51 3.31
N ASP A 68 -13.18 -29.79 3.67
CA ASP A 68 -11.90 -30.44 3.86
C ASP A 68 -11.39 -31.11 2.56
N GLU A 69 -10.19 -31.64 2.59
CA GLU A 69 -9.52 -32.34 1.49
C GLU A 69 -10.25 -33.61 1.00
N PHE A 70 -11.17 -34.11 1.79
CA PHE A 70 -12.02 -35.26 1.44
C PHE A 70 -13.38 -34.85 0.84
N GLY A 71 -13.64 -33.53 0.77
CA GLY A 71 -14.91 -32.97 0.29
C GLY A 71 -16.04 -33.01 1.32
N ASN A 72 -15.74 -33.23 2.60
CA ASN A 72 -16.73 -33.02 3.65
C ASN A 72 -17.02 -31.53 3.85
N ILE A 73 -18.28 -31.19 4.04
CA ILE A 73 -18.76 -29.82 4.16
C ILE A 73 -19.03 -29.50 5.62
N TYR A 74 -18.49 -28.39 6.11
CA TYR A 74 -18.67 -27.90 7.47
C TYR A 74 -19.38 -26.55 7.46
N PHE A 75 -20.39 -26.43 8.30
CA PHE A 75 -21.09 -25.15 8.52
C PHE A 75 -21.63 -25.06 9.93
N VAL A 76 -22.01 -23.85 10.33
CA VAL A 76 -22.46 -23.56 11.70
C VAL A 76 -23.87 -23.02 11.65
N THR A 77 -24.74 -23.55 12.51
CA THR A 77 -26.13 -23.14 12.64
C THR A 77 -26.33 -22.17 13.82
N ALA A 78 -27.26 -21.28 13.66
CA ALA A 78 -27.64 -20.30 14.67
C ALA A 78 -28.79 -20.82 15.55
N ASN A 79 -29.32 -19.94 16.39
CA ASN A 79 -30.46 -20.20 17.25
C ASN A 79 -31.52 -21.01 16.55
N GLY A 80 -32.08 -21.96 17.26
CA GLY A 80 -33.09 -22.82 16.71
C GLY A 80 -33.36 -24.04 17.57
N THR A 81 -34.28 -24.85 17.12
CA THR A 81 -34.65 -26.08 17.83
C THR A 81 -33.43 -27.03 17.85
N TRP A 82 -33.18 -27.54 19.06
CA TRP A 82 -32.33 -28.68 19.35
C TRP A 82 -33.18 -29.70 20.04
N ASP A 83 -33.39 -30.87 19.45
CA ASP A 83 -34.33 -31.89 19.95
C ASP A 83 -33.62 -33.08 20.63
N GLY A 84 -32.30 -33.00 20.82
CA GLY A 84 -31.54 -33.96 21.58
C GLY A 84 -30.65 -34.89 20.71
N PRO A 85 -29.76 -35.68 21.37
CA PRO A 85 -28.89 -36.60 20.67
C PRO A 85 -29.63 -37.63 19.82
N GLY A 86 -29.19 -37.79 18.56
CA GLY A 86 -29.75 -38.76 17.60
C GLY A 86 -31.09 -38.31 16.99
N GLN A 87 -31.50 -37.07 17.21
CA GLN A 87 -32.63 -36.44 16.54
C GLN A 87 -32.18 -35.66 15.31
N ASN A 88 -33.08 -34.86 14.69
CA ASN A 88 -32.80 -34.23 13.40
C ASN A 88 -32.78 -32.70 13.40
N ASP A 89 -33.01 -32.06 14.54
CA ASP A 89 -33.02 -30.60 14.69
C ASP A 89 -31.68 -30.12 15.31
N TYR A 90 -30.95 -29.23 14.60
CA TYR A 90 -29.58 -28.85 14.94
C TYR A 90 -29.43 -27.33 15.10
N GLY A 91 -30.12 -26.73 16.07
CA GLY A 91 -29.91 -25.35 16.51
C GLY A 91 -28.54 -25.22 17.21
N ASP A 92 -27.85 -24.09 16.98
CA ASP A 92 -26.55 -23.75 17.58
C ASP A 92 -25.52 -24.87 17.52
N SER A 93 -25.31 -25.44 16.33
CA SER A 93 -24.44 -26.60 16.13
C SER A 93 -23.41 -26.39 15.03
N VAL A 94 -22.27 -27.04 15.14
CA VAL A 94 -21.32 -27.26 14.03
C VAL A 94 -21.67 -28.59 13.38
N LEU A 95 -21.90 -28.60 12.08
CA LEU A 95 -22.31 -29.79 11.35
C LEU A 95 -21.24 -30.21 10.35
N LYS A 96 -20.98 -31.53 10.23
CA LYS A 96 -20.16 -32.19 9.23
C LYS A 96 -21.05 -33.02 8.34
N MET A 97 -21.05 -32.72 7.03
CA MET A 97 -21.82 -33.42 6.01
C MET A 97 -20.88 -34.14 5.03
N GLY A 98 -21.19 -35.38 4.69
CA GLY A 98 -20.54 -36.08 3.60
C GLY A 98 -21.43 -36.12 2.37
N TRP A 99 -20.90 -35.71 1.24
CA TRP A 99 -21.59 -35.71 -0.05
C TRP A 99 -21.33 -36.98 -0.83
N ASN A 100 -22.36 -37.72 -1.21
CA ASN A 100 -22.25 -38.97 -1.94
C ASN A 100 -22.64 -38.89 -3.43
N GLY A 101 -22.82 -37.63 -3.94
CA GLY A 101 -23.24 -37.38 -5.32
C GLY A 101 -24.74 -37.31 -5.54
N THR A 102 -25.57 -37.71 -4.56
CA THR A 102 -27.03 -37.69 -4.65
C THR A 102 -27.71 -37.07 -3.47
N THR A 103 -27.17 -37.20 -2.26
CA THR A 103 -27.73 -36.64 -1.03
C THR A 103 -26.65 -36.09 -0.12
N PHE A 104 -27.01 -35.12 0.70
CA PHE A 104 -26.23 -34.76 1.89
C PHE A 104 -26.49 -35.84 2.96
N GLY A 105 -25.40 -36.44 3.45
CA GLY A 105 -25.44 -37.35 4.60
C GLY A 105 -24.81 -36.69 5.81
N MET A 106 -25.51 -36.63 6.94
CA MET A 106 -24.96 -36.20 8.21
C MET A 106 -23.90 -37.21 8.64
N LEU A 107 -22.68 -36.76 8.89
CA LEU A 107 -21.57 -37.58 9.37
C LEU A 107 -21.33 -37.39 10.86
N ASP A 108 -21.34 -36.13 11.32
CA ASP A 108 -21.07 -35.80 12.72
C ASP A 108 -21.53 -34.36 13.04
N TYR A 109 -21.60 -34.03 14.34
CA TYR A 109 -21.94 -32.70 14.81
C TYR A 109 -21.29 -32.38 16.16
N PHE A 110 -21.24 -31.12 16.49
CA PHE A 110 -20.96 -30.59 17.83
C PHE A 110 -22.04 -29.59 18.20
N THR A 111 -22.67 -29.78 19.37
CA THR A 111 -23.60 -28.83 19.96
C THR A 111 -23.08 -28.46 21.35
N PRO A 112 -22.91 -27.18 21.71
CA PRO A 112 -22.44 -26.76 23.01
C PRO A 112 -23.37 -27.26 24.14
N TYR A 113 -22.78 -27.62 25.29
CA TYR A 113 -23.51 -28.13 26.44
C TYR A 113 -24.61 -27.17 26.95
N ASN A 114 -24.45 -25.89 26.71
CA ASN A 114 -25.35 -24.81 27.13
C ASN A 114 -26.24 -24.28 25.98
N GLN A 115 -26.57 -25.09 24.99
CA GLN A 115 -27.34 -24.72 23.80
C GLN A 115 -28.64 -24.03 24.15
N GLU A 116 -29.42 -24.53 25.14
CA GLU A 116 -30.66 -23.92 25.58
C GLU A 116 -30.47 -22.48 26.05
N GLN A 117 -29.35 -22.18 26.76
CA GLN A 117 -29.03 -20.82 27.18
C GLN A 117 -28.61 -19.92 26.00
N LEU A 118 -27.97 -20.48 24.96
CA LEU A 118 -27.64 -19.74 23.75
C LEU A 118 -28.91 -19.32 23.00
N GLU A 119 -29.85 -20.24 22.79
CA GLU A 119 -31.17 -19.97 22.16
C GLU A 119 -31.93 -18.91 22.93
N ASP A 120 -32.12 -19.09 24.26
CA ASP A 120 -32.88 -18.20 25.12
C ASP A 120 -32.32 -16.76 25.14
N ASN A 121 -31.02 -16.60 25.06
CA ASN A 121 -30.35 -15.31 25.13
C ASN A 121 -29.98 -14.74 23.75
N ASN A 122 -30.43 -15.38 22.67
CA ASN A 122 -30.11 -14.97 21.29
C ASN A 122 -28.59 -14.87 21.05
N LYS A 123 -27.86 -15.88 21.47
CA LYS A 123 -26.38 -15.97 21.40
C LYS A 123 -25.91 -16.92 20.31
N ASP A 124 -26.49 -16.77 19.11
CA ASP A 124 -26.20 -17.60 17.94
C ASP A 124 -24.75 -18.07 17.85
N LEU A 125 -24.54 -19.41 17.85
CA LEU A 125 -23.24 -19.98 17.49
C LEU A 125 -22.92 -19.71 16.01
N GLY A 126 -23.93 -19.85 15.15
CA GLY A 126 -23.81 -19.59 13.71
C GLY A 126 -23.66 -18.14 13.29
N SER A 127 -23.37 -17.22 14.20
CA SER A 127 -23.04 -15.85 13.85
C SER A 127 -21.68 -15.74 13.14
N ALA A 128 -20.74 -16.63 13.44
CA ALA A 128 -19.50 -16.85 12.70
C ALA A 128 -19.54 -18.17 11.92
N GLY A 129 -18.62 -18.38 11.00
CA GLY A 129 -18.47 -19.62 10.26
C GLY A 129 -17.46 -20.55 10.92
N ALA A 130 -17.18 -21.68 10.25
CA ALA A 130 -16.13 -22.62 10.62
C ALA A 130 -14.85 -22.33 9.83
N LEU A 131 -13.71 -22.29 10.53
CA LEU A 131 -12.37 -22.23 9.92
C LEU A 131 -11.72 -23.62 10.02
N ILE A 132 -11.46 -24.27 8.89
CA ILE A 132 -10.64 -25.48 8.85
C ILE A 132 -9.18 -25.06 8.97
N LEU A 133 -8.46 -25.69 9.92
CA LEU A 133 -7.04 -25.47 10.12
C LEU A 133 -6.24 -26.50 9.29
N PRO A 134 -5.01 -26.14 8.86
CA PRO A 134 -4.09 -27.12 8.29
C PRO A 134 -3.80 -28.25 9.29
N ASP A 135 -3.41 -29.40 8.78
CA ASP A 135 -3.07 -30.57 9.59
C ASP A 135 -1.99 -30.22 10.63
N GLN A 136 -2.21 -30.65 11.86
CA GLN A 136 -1.34 -30.41 13.00
C GLN A 136 -0.60 -31.66 13.42
N PRO A 137 0.66 -31.54 13.89
CA PRO A 137 1.30 -32.66 14.59
C PRO A 137 0.63 -32.83 15.97
N GLY A 138 0.44 -34.07 16.37
CA GLY A 138 -0.09 -34.37 17.71
C GLY A 138 -1.27 -35.33 17.72
N LEU A 139 -2.06 -35.27 18.80
CA LEU A 139 -3.16 -36.22 19.03
C LEU A 139 -4.37 -35.94 18.10
N TYR A 140 -4.56 -34.67 17.72
CA TYR A 140 -5.69 -34.20 16.89
C TYR A 140 -5.14 -33.52 15.64
N PRO A 141 -4.83 -34.30 14.58
CA PRO A 141 -4.22 -33.72 13.38
C PRO A 141 -5.20 -32.83 12.59
N HIS A 142 -6.49 -33.14 12.63
CA HIS A 142 -7.48 -32.47 11.81
C HIS A 142 -8.40 -31.60 12.70
N GLU A 143 -8.27 -30.29 12.57
CA GLU A 143 -8.94 -29.35 13.47
C GLU A 143 -9.78 -28.32 12.73
N LEU A 144 -10.79 -27.79 13.39
CA LEU A 144 -11.51 -26.60 12.98
C LEU A 144 -11.74 -25.66 14.18
N LEU A 145 -11.93 -24.36 13.87
CA LEU A 145 -12.37 -23.35 14.81
C LEU A 145 -13.79 -22.92 14.50
N ALA A 146 -14.62 -22.80 15.53
CA ALA A 146 -15.95 -22.20 15.47
C ALA A 146 -16.19 -21.30 16.68
N GLY A 147 -17.10 -20.36 16.56
CA GLY A 147 -17.48 -19.47 17.66
C GLY A 147 -18.66 -18.62 17.28
N GLY A 148 -19.23 -17.89 18.26
CA GLY A 148 -20.47 -17.16 18.04
C GLY A 148 -20.66 -15.93 18.92
N LYS A 149 -21.92 -15.47 19.02
CA LYS A 149 -22.31 -14.28 19.80
C LYS A 149 -22.04 -14.39 21.30
N ALA A 150 -21.84 -15.59 21.82
CA ALA A 150 -21.43 -15.77 23.22
C ALA A 150 -19.98 -15.34 23.49
N GLY A 151 -19.19 -15.12 22.43
CA GLY A 151 -17.77 -14.81 22.53
C GLY A 151 -16.89 -16.01 22.83
N THR A 152 -17.47 -17.21 22.89
CA THR A 152 -16.71 -18.45 23.05
C THR A 152 -16.13 -18.92 21.74
N LEU A 153 -14.85 -19.28 21.75
CA LEU A 153 -14.16 -19.89 20.62
C LEU A 153 -13.92 -21.38 20.95
N TYR A 154 -14.27 -22.26 20.02
CA TYR A 154 -14.13 -23.71 20.15
C TYR A 154 -13.11 -24.23 19.13
N LEU A 155 -12.09 -24.94 19.61
CA LEU A 155 -11.18 -25.73 18.79
C LEU A 155 -11.69 -27.19 18.82
N VAL A 156 -12.13 -27.67 17.68
CA VAL A 156 -12.87 -28.93 17.56
C VAL A 156 -12.10 -29.92 16.69
N ASN A 157 -12.07 -31.20 17.09
CA ASN A 157 -11.51 -32.29 16.29
C ASN A 157 -12.43 -32.65 15.11
N ARG A 158 -11.98 -32.53 13.85
CA ARG A 158 -12.76 -32.89 12.65
C ARG A 158 -12.99 -34.40 12.47
N ASP A 159 -12.19 -35.23 13.14
CA ASP A 159 -12.35 -36.71 13.07
C ASP A 159 -13.50 -37.16 13.99
N SER A 160 -13.77 -36.41 15.04
CA SER A 160 -14.92 -36.62 15.94
C SER A 160 -15.28 -35.27 16.56
N LEU A 161 -16.37 -34.68 16.10
CA LEU A 161 -16.77 -33.33 16.52
C LEU A 161 -17.20 -33.25 18.00
N GLY A 162 -17.45 -34.37 18.66
CA GLY A 162 -17.72 -34.44 20.08
C GLY A 162 -19.21 -34.49 20.45
N GLN A 163 -20.10 -34.29 19.49
CA GLN A 163 -21.56 -34.37 19.65
C GLN A 163 -22.10 -33.46 20.78
N PHE A 164 -23.12 -33.87 21.48
CA PHE A 164 -23.67 -33.17 22.62
C PHE A 164 -23.38 -33.91 23.92
N ASN A 165 -22.85 -33.21 24.89
CA ASN A 165 -22.68 -33.71 26.24
C ASN A 165 -23.24 -32.68 27.25
N PRO A 166 -24.28 -33.00 28.04
CA PRO A 166 -24.94 -32.04 28.91
C PRO A 166 -24.10 -31.53 30.07
N ALA A 167 -22.92 -32.14 30.32
CA ALA A 167 -22.05 -31.75 31.43
C ALA A 167 -20.93 -30.81 30.99
N MET A 168 -20.44 -30.92 29.75
CA MET A 168 -19.31 -30.15 29.26
C MET A 168 -19.18 -30.25 27.74
N ASP A 169 -18.47 -29.31 27.11
CA ASP A 169 -18.13 -29.41 25.71
C ASP A 169 -17.02 -30.45 25.44
N ASN A 170 -17.28 -31.42 24.58
CA ASN A 170 -16.32 -32.42 24.15
C ASN A 170 -15.46 -31.88 23.00
N VAL A 171 -14.65 -30.88 23.25
CA VAL A 171 -13.79 -30.22 22.27
C VAL A 171 -12.33 -30.24 22.70
N ILE A 172 -11.39 -29.95 21.79
CA ILE A 172 -9.97 -29.91 22.11
C ILE A 172 -9.68 -28.78 23.11
N GLN A 173 -10.16 -27.58 22.78
CA GLN A 173 -10.08 -26.40 23.65
C GLN A 173 -11.36 -25.56 23.52
N SER A 174 -11.76 -24.90 24.61
CA SER A 174 -12.77 -23.85 24.58
C SER A 174 -12.26 -22.63 25.32
N PHE A 175 -12.57 -21.43 24.79
CA PHE A 175 -12.15 -20.15 25.32
C PHE A 175 -13.41 -19.32 25.60
N PRO A 176 -14.05 -19.48 26.78
CA PRO A 176 -15.28 -18.77 27.14
C PRO A 176 -15.00 -17.27 27.31
N GLY A 177 -15.76 -16.42 26.60
CA GLY A 177 -15.65 -14.96 26.73
C GLY A 177 -14.33 -14.39 26.22
N GLU A 178 -13.60 -15.12 25.41
CA GLU A 178 -12.29 -14.68 24.86
C GLU A 178 -12.42 -13.45 23.97
N THR A 179 -13.52 -13.31 23.27
CA THR A 179 -13.91 -12.02 22.74
C THR A 179 -14.86 -11.37 23.73
N SER A 180 -14.55 -10.16 24.19
CA SER A 180 -15.38 -9.41 25.17
C SER A 180 -16.82 -9.23 24.69
N PHE A 181 -17.04 -9.40 23.37
CA PHE A 181 -18.32 -9.26 22.69
C PHE A 181 -18.45 -10.30 21.57
N GLN A 182 -19.56 -10.22 20.84
CA GLN A 182 -19.97 -11.14 19.81
C GLN A 182 -18.91 -11.40 18.74
N LEU A 183 -18.64 -12.65 18.46
CA LEU A 183 -17.92 -13.08 17.27
C LEU A 183 -18.93 -13.20 16.12
N THR A 184 -18.76 -12.40 15.07
CA THR A 184 -19.65 -12.37 13.90
C THR A 184 -18.90 -12.55 12.59
N GLY A 185 -17.59 -12.78 12.64
CA GLY A 185 -16.71 -13.12 11.53
C GLY A 185 -15.92 -14.38 11.84
N VAL A 186 -15.55 -15.14 10.82
CA VAL A 186 -14.70 -16.32 10.99
C VAL A 186 -13.27 -15.89 11.34
N PRO A 187 -12.58 -16.59 12.25
CA PRO A 187 -11.14 -16.40 12.45
C PRO A 187 -10.35 -16.62 11.16
N THR A 188 -9.18 -16.02 11.05
CA THR A 188 -8.28 -16.19 9.91
C THR A 188 -7.02 -16.91 10.35
N TYR A 189 -6.52 -17.84 9.55
CA TYR A 189 -5.27 -18.56 9.80
C TYR A 189 -4.19 -18.11 8.81
N TRP A 190 -2.97 -17.92 9.33
CA TRP A 190 -1.77 -17.78 8.50
C TRP A 190 -0.52 -18.11 9.31
N ASN A 191 0.36 -18.93 8.73
CA ASN A 191 1.72 -19.21 9.20
C ASN A 191 1.81 -19.53 10.70
N GLY A 192 1.01 -20.50 11.18
CA GLY A 192 0.99 -20.92 12.58
C GLY A 192 0.29 -19.95 13.54
N SER A 193 -0.46 -18.99 13.03
CA SER A 193 -1.21 -18.03 13.82
C SER A 193 -2.68 -17.99 13.43
N VAL A 194 -3.54 -17.77 14.41
CA VAL A 194 -4.97 -17.54 14.25
C VAL A 194 -5.30 -16.11 14.69
N TYR A 195 -6.05 -15.40 13.87
CA TYR A 195 -6.48 -14.02 14.12
C TYR A 195 -7.98 -13.99 14.39
N VAL A 196 -8.37 -13.43 15.52
CA VAL A 196 -9.76 -13.37 15.99
C VAL A 196 -10.16 -11.93 16.17
N ALA A 197 -11.28 -11.52 15.57
CA ALA A 197 -11.85 -10.18 15.70
C ALA A 197 -13.25 -10.26 16.32
N GLY A 198 -13.41 -9.74 17.53
CA GLY A 198 -14.71 -9.60 18.21
C GLY A 198 -15.33 -8.21 17.97
N ASP A 199 -16.65 -8.09 18.11
CA ASP A 199 -17.34 -6.79 18.10
C ASP A 199 -16.95 -5.97 19.35
N HIS A 200 -16.62 -4.69 19.19
CA HIS A 200 -16.13 -3.80 20.25
C HIS A 200 -14.83 -4.30 20.95
N ASP A 201 -14.02 -5.09 20.25
CA ASP A 201 -12.77 -5.66 20.76
C ASP A 201 -11.58 -5.37 19.82
N TYR A 202 -10.40 -5.73 20.26
CA TYR A 202 -9.19 -5.69 19.46
C TYR A 202 -9.08 -6.96 18.60
N ILE A 203 -8.38 -6.90 17.48
CA ILE A 203 -7.96 -8.13 16.79
C ILE A 203 -6.87 -8.76 17.63
N LYS A 204 -7.03 -10.03 17.97
CA LYS A 204 -6.11 -10.83 18.77
C LYS A 204 -5.46 -11.91 17.91
N GLN A 205 -4.16 -12.11 18.09
CA GLN A 205 -3.37 -13.17 17.46
C GLN A 205 -3.06 -14.25 18.47
N TYR A 206 -3.39 -15.49 18.13
CA TYR A 206 -3.03 -16.69 18.91
C TYR A 206 -2.05 -17.54 18.11
N GLY A 207 -1.01 -18.06 18.77
CA GLY A 207 -0.13 -19.07 18.17
C GLY A 207 -0.83 -20.43 18.15
N LEU A 208 -0.73 -21.15 17.04
CA LEU A 208 -1.16 -22.55 16.91
C LEU A 208 0.10 -23.42 16.95
N VAL A 209 0.26 -24.20 18.02
CA VAL A 209 1.46 -25.01 18.28
C VAL A 209 1.04 -26.43 18.66
N ASN A 210 1.43 -27.42 17.85
CA ASN A 210 1.11 -28.84 18.05
C ASN A 210 -0.39 -29.08 18.28
N GLY A 211 -1.24 -28.45 17.50
CA GLY A 211 -2.69 -28.61 17.59
C GLY A 211 -3.34 -27.91 18.80
N LEU A 212 -2.66 -26.95 19.43
CA LEU A 212 -3.22 -26.17 20.51
C LEU A 212 -2.99 -24.67 20.27
N LEU A 213 -4.02 -23.89 20.55
CA LEU A 213 -3.90 -22.43 20.57
C LEU A 213 -3.26 -21.98 21.91
N THR A 214 -2.43 -20.95 21.85
CA THR A 214 -1.95 -20.26 23.07
C THR A 214 -3.15 -19.77 23.87
N THR A 215 -3.08 -19.86 25.20
CA THR A 215 -4.18 -19.45 26.10
C THR A 215 -4.28 -17.93 26.27
N THR A 216 -3.28 -17.18 25.81
CA THR A 216 -3.25 -15.71 25.79
C THR A 216 -2.83 -15.25 24.41
N PRO A 217 -3.32 -14.10 23.93
CA PRO A 217 -2.87 -13.53 22.67
C PRO A 217 -1.37 -13.27 22.66
N VAL A 218 -0.69 -13.64 21.60
CA VAL A 218 0.75 -13.31 21.39
C VAL A 218 0.94 -11.89 20.89
N SER A 219 -0.11 -11.32 20.28
CA SER A 219 -0.17 -9.94 19.82
C SER A 219 -1.61 -9.47 19.70
N GLN A 220 -1.85 -8.16 19.79
CA GLN A 220 -3.16 -7.57 19.51
C GLN A 220 -3.04 -6.21 18.83
N SER A 221 -4.10 -5.82 18.11
CA SER A 221 -4.18 -4.51 17.46
C SER A 221 -4.25 -3.37 18.47
N THR A 222 -3.77 -2.19 18.08
CA THR A 222 -3.94 -0.94 18.84
C THR A 222 -5.28 -0.26 18.56
N VAL A 223 -6.00 -0.72 17.55
CA VAL A 223 -7.30 -0.21 17.13
C VAL A 223 -8.38 -1.18 17.59
N GLN A 224 -9.42 -0.65 18.21
CA GLN A 224 -10.61 -1.39 18.58
C GLN A 224 -11.59 -1.43 17.41
N PHE A 225 -12.10 -2.61 17.11
CA PHE A 225 -13.06 -2.84 16.03
C PHE A 225 -14.46 -2.95 16.59
N GLY A 226 -15.45 -2.32 15.94
CA GLY A 226 -16.82 -2.37 16.44
C GLY A 226 -17.82 -1.76 15.47
N GLY A 227 -19.10 -1.99 15.77
CA GLY A 227 -20.25 -1.45 15.06
C GLY A 227 -20.82 -2.41 14.02
N LYS A 228 -22.06 -2.80 14.19
CA LYS A 228 -22.94 -3.50 13.24
C LYS A 228 -22.36 -4.70 12.48
N GLY A 229 -21.67 -5.56 13.21
CA GLY A 229 -21.06 -6.79 12.68
C GLY A 229 -19.60 -6.59 12.36
N VAL A 230 -18.71 -7.15 13.18
CA VAL A 230 -17.28 -7.20 12.89
C VAL A 230 -17.07 -8.20 11.79
N ALA A 231 -16.44 -7.76 10.74
CA ALA A 231 -16.09 -8.63 9.63
C ALA A 231 -14.95 -9.57 9.99
N SER A 232 -14.88 -10.67 9.27
CA SER A 232 -13.68 -11.50 9.19
C SER A 232 -12.52 -10.65 8.68
N THR A 233 -11.33 -11.00 9.12
CA THR A 233 -10.09 -10.51 8.54
C THR A 233 -9.71 -11.36 7.33
N SER A 234 -8.79 -10.85 6.50
CA SER A 234 -8.23 -11.60 5.37
C SER A 234 -6.71 -11.43 5.33
N ILE A 235 -6.00 -12.41 4.80
CA ILE A 235 -4.55 -12.35 4.63
C ILE A 235 -4.19 -12.30 3.14
N SER A 236 -3.27 -11.41 2.79
CA SER A 236 -2.48 -11.50 1.57
C SER A 236 -1.04 -11.83 1.92
N ALA A 237 -0.45 -12.81 1.25
CA ALA A 237 0.92 -13.23 1.51
C ALA A 237 1.55 -13.92 0.30
N ASN A 238 2.88 -14.04 0.28
CA ASN A 238 3.61 -14.93 -0.60
C ASN A 238 4.02 -16.19 0.22
N GLY A 239 3.11 -17.18 0.30
CA GLY A 239 3.28 -18.31 1.19
C GLY A 239 3.35 -17.88 2.65
N THR A 240 4.48 -18.13 3.30
CA THR A 240 4.74 -17.75 4.70
C THR A 240 5.44 -16.40 4.84
N GLN A 241 5.59 -15.63 3.74
CA GLN A 241 6.33 -14.38 3.73
C GLN A 241 5.47 -13.20 3.27
N ASN A 242 5.88 -11.99 3.68
CA ASN A 242 5.24 -10.74 3.27
C ASN A 242 3.73 -10.72 3.54
N GLY A 243 3.33 -11.29 4.68
CA GLY A 243 1.93 -11.29 5.10
C GLY A 243 1.42 -9.88 5.40
N ILE A 244 0.17 -9.63 5.05
CA ILE A 244 -0.57 -8.44 5.44
C ILE A 244 -1.95 -8.91 5.92
N LEU A 245 -2.31 -8.56 7.15
CA LEU A 245 -3.64 -8.81 7.68
C LEU A 245 -4.54 -7.61 7.37
N TRP A 246 -5.54 -7.84 6.54
CA TRP A 246 -6.55 -6.85 6.17
C TRP A 246 -7.76 -6.94 7.09
N ALA A 247 -8.23 -5.80 7.60
CA ALA A 247 -9.38 -5.73 8.49
C ALA A 247 -10.24 -4.48 8.21
N LEU A 248 -11.57 -4.62 8.37
CA LEU A 248 -12.52 -3.54 8.16
C LEU A 248 -13.08 -3.05 9.49
N GLN A 249 -12.95 -1.77 9.77
CA GLN A 249 -13.63 -1.10 10.87
C GLN A 249 -14.95 -0.48 10.36
N HIS A 250 -16.05 -1.21 10.54
CA HIS A 250 -17.36 -0.83 9.99
C HIS A 250 -17.93 0.47 10.54
N SER A 251 -17.72 0.77 11.82
CA SER A 251 -18.23 1.99 12.44
C SER A 251 -17.67 3.28 11.82
N MET A 252 -16.50 3.20 11.20
CA MET A 252 -15.78 4.34 10.64
C MET A 252 -15.51 4.22 9.14
N ASN A 253 -15.90 3.12 8.49
CA ASN A 253 -15.63 2.82 7.08
C ASN A 253 -14.14 2.90 6.73
N ILE A 254 -13.30 2.20 7.50
CA ILE A 254 -11.85 2.18 7.31
C ILE A 254 -11.38 0.76 7.03
N LEU A 255 -10.53 0.62 5.99
CA LEU A 255 -9.72 -0.56 5.77
C LEU A 255 -8.35 -0.36 6.44
N TYR A 256 -7.93 -1.33 7.23
CA TYR A 256 -6.60 -1.41 7.83
C TYR A 256 -5.78 -2.53 7.22
N ALA A 257 -4.47 -2.32 7.15
CA ALA A 257 -3.46 -3.32 6.86
C ALA A 257 -2.48 -3.43 8.04
N PHE A 258 -2.44 -4.58 8.67
CA PHE A 258 -1.58 -4.84 9.83
C PHE A 258 -0.41 -5.75 9.46
N ASP A 259 0.68 -5.62 10.21
CA ASP A 259 1.72 -6.64 10.29
C ASP A 259 1.15 -7.89 11.00
N PRO A 260 0.99 -9.03 10.32
CA PRO A 260 0.42 -10.22 10.96
C PRO A 260 1.37 -10.87 11.97
N THR A 261 2.63 -10.47 12.04
CA THR A 261 3.60 -10.94 13.05
C THR A 261 3.58 -10.09 14.32
N ASN A 262 3.04 -8.87 14.23
CA ASN A 262 2.84 -7.96 15.36
C ASN A 262 1.71 -6.97 15.06
N LEU A 263 0.52 -7.26 15.50
CA LEU A 263 -0.69 -6.47 15.23
C LEU A 263 -0.67 -5.03 15.78
N ALA A 264 0.30 -4.68 16.62
CA ALA A 264 0.50 -3.29 17.02
C ALA A 264 1.01 -2.41 15.88
N ASN A 265 1.61 -3.02 14.84
CA ASN A 265 2.12 -2.33 13.66
C ASN A 265 1.05 -2.22 12.59
N ILE A 266 0.68 -1.00 12.24
CA ILE A 266 -0.22 -0.70 11.13
C ILE A 266 0.63 -0.27 9.93
N PHE A 267 0.57 -1.03 8.82
CA PHE A 267 1.24 -0.67 7.57
C PHE A 267 0.49 0.41 6.80
N TYR A 268 -0.85 0.38 6.86
CA TYR A 268 -1.69 1.30 6.12
C TYR A 268 -3.09 1.38 6.73
N ASP A 269 -3.72 2.57 6.61
CA ASP A 269 -5.17 2.74 6.74
C ASP A 269 -5.73 3.62 5.61
N SER A 270 -6.99 3.42 5.26
CA SER A 270 -7.62 4.11 4.12
C SER A 270 -7.89 5.61 4.32
N LYS A 271 -7.51 6.18 5.50
CA LYS A 271 -7.55 7.63 5.76
C LYS A 271 -6.24 8.34 5.45
N GLN A 272 -5.12 7.59 5.29
CA GLN A 272 -3.79 8.19 5.07
C GLN A 272 -3.67 8.89 3.72
N ALA A 273 -4.44 8.47 2.73
CA ALA A 273 -4.36 9.04 1.39
C ALA A 273 -4.81 10.51 1.35
N LEU A 274 -4.00 11.35 0.74
CA LEU A 274 -4.32 12.76 0.54
C LEU A 274 -5.63 12.92 -0.25
N HIS A 275 -6.35 14.00 0.04
CA HIS A 275 -7.62 14.33 -0.60
C HIS A 275 -8.70 13.26 -0.48
N ALA A 276 -8.62 12.42 0.57
CA ALA A 276 -9.54 11.32 0.81
C ALA A 276 -9.69 10.35 -0.40
N ARG A 277 -8.64 10.16 -1.19
CA ARG A 277 -8.62 9.29 -2.37
C ARG A 277 -9.11 7.88 -2.05
N ASP A 278 -8.67 7.32 -0.91
CA ASP A 278 -8.94 5.94 -0.50
C ASP A 278 -10.16 5.83 0.43
N LYS A 279 -11.01 6.85 0.43
CA LYS A 279 -12.23 6.85 1.22
C LYS A 279 -13.18 5.75 0.76
N ILE A 280 -13.61 4.92 1.70
CA ILE A 280 -14.66 3.93 1.49
C ILE A 280 -16.00 4.58 1.83
N GLY A 281 -17.03 4.33 1.02
CA GLY A 281 -18.40 4.74 1.31
C GLY A 281 -19.00 3.91 2.45
N ASN A 282 -20.34 3.92 2.57
CA ASN A 282 -21.01 3.16 3.60
C ASN A 282 -20.82 1.65 3.37
N MET A 283 -20.14 0.98 4.26
CA MET A 283 -19.94 -0.47 4.19
C MET A 283 -21.26 -1.22 4.43
N ALA A 284 -21.46 -2.30 3.71
CA ALA A 284 -22.52 -3.26 4.04
C ALA A 284 -22.17 -4.01 5.34
N ARG A 285 -23.17 -4.57 6.02
CA ARG A 285 -22.93 -5.40 7.21
C ARG A 285 -22.21 -6.69 6.82
N TYR A 286 -21.32 -7.16 7.69
CA TYR A 286 -20.62 -8.44 7.55
C TYR A 286 -19.75 -8.54 6.29
N VAL A 287 -19.26 -7.41 5.77
CA VAL A 287 -18.33 -7.40 4.66
C VAL A 287 -16.96 -7.85 5.13
N THR A 288 -16.38 -8.78 4.40
CA THR A 288 -15.00 -9.23 4.58
C THR A 288 -14.13 -8.67 3.46
N PRO A 289 -12.91 -8.16 3.77
CA PRO A 289 -12.00 -7.76 2.71
C PRO A 289 -11.64 -8.98 1.87
N THR A 290 -11.89 -8.93 0.56
CA THR A 290 -11.58 -10.03 -0.34
C THR A 290 -10.26 -9.78 -1.05
N VAL A 291 -9.27 -10.64 -0.84
CA VAL A 291 -7.96 -10.55 -1.49
C VAL A 291 -7.95 -11.42 -2.74
N SER A 292 -7.70 -10.83 -3.90
CA SER A 292 -7.59 -11.55 -5.16
C SER A 292 -6.70 -10.78 -6.15
N ASN A 293 -5.82 -11.50 -6.87
CA ASN A 293 -4.98 -10.94 -7.92
C ASN A 293 -4.21 -9.66 -7.51
N GLY A 294 -3.62 -9.67 -6.31
CA GLY A 294 -2.86 -8.53 -5.77
C GLY A 294 -3.69 -7.31 -5.37
N LYS A 295 -5.01 -7.44 -5.30
CA LYS A 295 -5.94 -6.37 -4.93
C LYS A 295 -6.79 -6.77 -3.74
N VAL A 296 -7.30 -5.77 -3.02
CA VAL A 296 -8.24 -5.94 -1.91
C VAL A 296 -9.56 -5.28 -2.29
N TYR A 297 -10.62 -6.05 -2.29
CA TYR A 297 -11.97 -5.63 -2.65
C TYR A 297 -12.79 -5.43 -1.38
N VAL A 298 -13.44 -4.29 -1.28
CA VAL A 298 -14.32 -3.93 -0.16
C VAL A 298 -15.67 -3.53 -0.68
N ALA A 299 -16.69 -4.32 -0.35
CA ALA A 299 -18.07 -4.03 -0.77
C ALA A 299 -18.71 -2.95 0.14
N GLY A 300 -19.22 -1.91 -0.47
CA GLY A 300 -20.09 -0.91 0.13
C GLY A 300 -21.56 -1.24 -0.10
N LYS A 301 -22.44 -0.35 0.36
CA LYS A 301 -23.89 -0.49 0.17
C LYS A 301 -24.27 -0.40 -1.32
N ASP A 302 -23.65 0.53 -2.03
CA ASP A 302 -23.95 0.84 -3.44
C ASP A 302 -22.69 0.90 -4.31
N GLU A 303 -21.55 0.42 -3.81
CA GLU A 303 -20.25 0.50 -4.47
C GLU A 303 -19.35 -0.70 -4.14
N LEU A 304 -18.35 -0.93 -4.98
CA LEU A 304 -17.22 -1.83 -4.73
C LEU A 304 -15.93 -1.01 -4.80
N THR A 305 -15.27 -0.83 -3.66
CA THR A 305 -13.98 -0.15 -3.61
C THR A 305 -12.86 -1.16 -3.79
N VAL A 306 -11.90 -0.86 -4.67
CA VAL A 306 -10.76 -1.75 -4.98
C VAL A 306 -9.47 -1.05 -4.59
N PHE A 307 -8.72 -1.68 -3.69
CA PHE A 307 -7.40 -1.24 -3.26
C PHE A 307 -6.32 -2.08 -3.95
N GLY A 308 -5.24 -1.42 -4.32
CA GLY A 308 -4.10 -2.06 -4.96
C GLY A 308 -2.98 -1.07 -5.21
N LEU A 309 -1.89 -1.52 -5.80
CA LEU A 309 -0.85 -0.61 -6.26
C LEU A 309 -1.43 0.32 -7.32
N LEU A 310 -1.11 1.60 -7.21
CA LEU A 310 -1.48 2.56 -8.26
C LEU A 310 -0.77 2.19 -9.56
N PRO A 311 -1.41 2.44 -10.72
CA PRO A 311 -0.69 2.49 -11.98
C PRO A 311 0.54 3.38 -11.85
N SER A 312 1.63 3.03 -12.49
CA SER A 312 2.88 3.73 -12.32
C SER A 312 3.20 4.63 -13.52
N LEU A 313 3.72 5.81 -13.22
CA LEU A 313 4.57 6.56 -14.14
C LEU A 313 6.01 6.20 -13.85
N ALA A 314 6.76 5.85 -14.88
CA ALA A 314 8.19 5.53 -14.76
C ALA A 314 9.00 6.35 -15.75
N VAL A 315 10.23 6.72 -15.36
CA VAL A 315 11.20 7.32 -16.31
C VAL A 315 11.55 6.28 -17.37
N ALA A 316 11.31 6.61 -18.63
CA ALA A 316 11.64 5.79 -19.78
C ALA A 316 12.85 6.29 -20.56
N GLY A 317 13.22 7.57 -20.41
CA GLY A 317 14.40 8.17 -21.06
C GLY A 317 14.58 9.63 -20.69
N GLY A 318 15.74 10.19 -21.00
CA GLY A 318 16.01 11.62 -20.87
C GLY A 318 16.32 12.14 -19.47
N ASN A 319 16.60 11.28 -18.49
CA ASN A 319 16.96 11.70 -17.13
C ASN A 319 18.48 11.94 -16.99
N ASN A 320 18.88 12.78 -16.03
CA ASN A 320 20.25 13.10 -15.68
C ASN A 320 21.04 13.80 -16.81
N GLN A 321 20.39 14.65 -17.58
CA GLN A 321 21.07 15.43 -18.61
C GLN A 321 21.67 16.70 -18.01
N THR A 322 22.76 17.17 -18.60
CA THR A 322 23.41 18.42 -18.26
C THR A 322 23.41 19.34 -19.48
N GLY A 323 23.05 20.59 -19.30
CA GLY A 323 23.10 21.61 -20.35
C GLY A 323 23.25 23.01 -19.77
N SER A 324 23.42 23.98 -20.64
CA SER A 324 23.58 25.39 -20.27
C SER A 324 22.22 26.07 -20.06
N LYS A 325 22.23 27.26 -19.48
CA LYS A 325 21.05 28.13 -19.35
C LYS A 325 20.32 28.31 -20.69
N LYS A 326 19.01 28.10 -20.68
CA LYS A 326 18.17 28.25 -21.87
C LYS A 326 18.45 27.23 -22.98
N GLU A 327 19.25 26.23 -22.71
CA GLU A 327 19.46 25.12 -23.62
C GLU A 327 18.25 24.17 -23.57
N VAL A 328 17.82 23.73 -24.75
CA VAL A 328 16.83 22.67 -24.89
C VAL A 328 17.57 21.33 -24.72
N LEU A 329 17.12 20.50 -23.80
CA LEU A 329 17.71 19.19 -23.58
C LEU A 329 17.64 18.35 -24.86
N PRO A 330 18.76 17.70 -25.26
CA PRO A 330 18.84 16.97 -26.54
C PRO A 330 17.99 15.70 -26.55
N ILE A 331 17.74 15.09 -25.40
CA ILE A 331 16.89 13.89 -25.25
C ILE A 331 15.60 14.29 -24.55
N PRO A 332 14.43 14.06 -25.14
CA PRO A 332 13.15 14.34 -24.49
C PRO A 332 13.00 13.56 -23.17
N LEU A 333 12.45 14.19 -22.17
CA LEU A 333 12.04 13.54 -20.93
C LEU A 333 10.88 12.60 -21.25
N SER A 334 11.11 11.30 -21.19
CA SER A 334 10.13 10.29 -21.59
C SER A 334 9.59 9.56 -20.37
N VAL A 335 8.26 9.49 -20.26
CA VAL A 335 7.51 8.82 -19.18
C VAL A 335 6.74 7.65 -19.78
N LEU A 336 6.81 6.49 -19.13
CA LEU A 336 5.96 5.32 -19.42
C LEU A 336 4.86 5.22 -18.35
N ALA A 337 3.61 5.19 -18.80
CA ALA A 337 2.46 4.86 -17.97
C ALA A 337 2.12 3.38 -18.13
N SER A 338 2.14 2.61 -17.03
CA SER A 338 1.91 1.17 -17.10
C SER A 338 1.16 0.61 -15.88
N ASP A 339 0.48 -0.51 -16.09
CA ASP A 339 -0.13 -1.29 -15.03
C ASP A 339 0.96 -1.96 -14.16
N PRO A 340 0.91 -1.84 -12.83
CA PRO A 340 1.95 -2.35 -11.95
C PRO A 340 2.02 -3.88 -11.89
N TYR A 341 0.94 -4.58 -12.25
CA TYR A 341 0.84 -6.04 -12.19
C TYR A 341 1.14 -6.70 -13.54
N THR A 342 0.48 -6.23 -14.60
CA THR A 342 0.58 -6.83 -15.95
C THR A 342 1.67 -6.21 -16.80
N ARG A 343 2.18 -5.03 -16.42
CA ARG A 343 3.11 -4.21 -17.21
C ARG A 343 2.50 -3.68 -18.52
N SER A 344 1.19 -3.85 -18.70
CA SER A 344 0.50 -3.33 -19.87
C SER A 344 0.55 -1.80 -19.91
N PRO A 345 0.82 -1.19 -21.08
CA PRO A 345 0.83 0.25 -21.23
C PRO A 345 -0.57 0.86 -21.13
N PHE A 346 -0.65 2.09 -20.64
CA PHE A 346 -1.87 2.90 -20.68
C PHE A 346 -1.77 3.99 -21.74
N SER A 347 -2.56 3.86 -22.80
CA SER A 347 -2.74 4.88 -23.86
C SER A 347 -3.76 5.94 -23.44
N GLY A 348 -3.62 7.16 -23.97
CA GLY A 348 -4.58 8.24 -23.75
C GLY A 348 -4.55 8.92 -22.39
N ILE A 349 -3.51 8.71 -21.58
CA ILE A 349 -3.35 9.32 -20.25
C ILE A 349 -2.73 10.70 -20.39
N ASN A 350 -3.39 11.71 -19.80
CA ASN A 350 -2.81 13.05 -19.67
C ASN A 350 -1.75 13.05 -18.56
N VAL A 351 -0.48 13.15 -18.93
CA VAL A 351 0.66 13.30 -18.00
C VAL A 351 1.05 14.77 -17.99
N THR A 352 1.17 15.36 -16.80
CA THR A 352 1.60 16.75 -16.62
C THR A 352 2.90 16.78 -15.84
N CYS A 353 3.91 17.47 -16.37
CA CYS A 353 5.20 17.66 -15.72
C CYS A 353 5.34 19.10 -15.18
N SER A 354 6.03 19.26 -14.07
CA SER A 354 6.34 20.54 -13.43
C SER A 354 7.80 20.57 -13.00
N ASP A 355 8.50 21.66 -13.27
CA ASP A 355 9.86 21.90 -12.80
C ASP A 355 9.91 22.52 -11.38
N ASN A 356 8.80 22.47 -10.65
CA ASN A 356 8.65 22.99 -9.30
C ASN A 356 9.09 24.47 -9.16
N ARG A 357 8.78 25.28 -10.16
CA ARG A 357 9.13 26.71 -10.27
C ARG A 357 10.64 26.93 -10.45
N ALA A 358 11.35 26.01 -11.04
CA ALA A 358 12.75 26.18 -11.38
C ALA A 358 12.97 27.28 -12.44
N GLY A 359 11.96 27.56 -13.27
CA GLY A 359 11.98 28.60 -14.30
C GLY A 359 12.47 28.14 -15.66
N GLY A 360 12.41 26.82 -15.92
CA GLY A 360 12.53 26.22 -17.24
C GLY A 360 11.22 26.28 -18.01
N GLU A 361 11.20 25.68 -19.20
CA GLU A 361 10.05 25.73 -20.11
C GLU A 361 9.81 24.37 -20.78
N PHE A 362 8.56 23.90 -20.76
CA PHE A 362 8.11 22.74 -21.52
C PHE A 362 7.60 23.17 -22.91
N ILE A 363 8.09 22.54 -23.96
CA ILE A 363 7.78 22.93 -25.36
C ILE A 363 7.10 21.76 -26.08
N PRO A 364 5.92 21.94 -26.67
CA PRO A 364 5.05 23.11 -26.62
C PRO A 364 4.21 23.20 -25.36
N SER A 365 4.15 22.14 -24.53
CA SER A 365 3.29 22.08 -23.35
C SER A 365 3.87 21.19 -22.25
N ALA A 366 3.59 21.56 -20.99
CA ALA A 366 3.87 20.72 -19.81
C ALA A 366 2.94 19.50 -19.67
N THR A 367 1.89 19.39 -20.50
CA THR A 367 0.99 18.24 -20.52
C THR A 367 1.07 17.56 -21.88
N GLN A 368 1.29 16.23 -21.86
CA GLN A 368 1.33 15.36 -23.02
C GLN A 368 0.42 14.15 -22.79
N ILE A 369 -0.09 13.57 -23.87
CA ILE A 369 -0.94 12.39 -23.82
C ILE A 369 -0.10 11.17 -24.18
N THR A 370 -0.26 10.07 -23.43
CA THR A 370 0.44 8.83 -23.73
C THR A 370 -0.06 8.19 -25.02
N ASP A 371 0.86 7.70 -25.83
CA ASP A 371 0.60 6.93 -27.06
C ASP A 371 0.16 5.47 -26.75
N ASP A 372 -0.01 4.65 -27.79
CA ASP A 372 -0.41 3.24 -27.66
C ASP A 372 0.64 2.36 -26.96
N ALA A 373 1.89 2.81 -26.88
CA ALA A 373 2.93 2.18 -26.09
C ALA A 373 2.98 2.71 -24.62
N GLY A 374 2.03 3.57 -24.24
CA GLY A 374 1.97 4.20 -22.92
C GLY A 374 3.01 5.30 -22.71
N MET A 375 3.62 5.82 -23.78
CA MET A 375 4.72 6.78 -23.72
C MET A 375 4.23 8.22 -23.88
N ALA A 376 4.72 9.12 -22.99
CA ALA A 376 4.61 10.56 -23.17
C ALA A 376 6.02 11.18 -23.16
N ALA A 377 6.32 12.06 -24.11
CA ALA A 377 7.62 12.70 -24.26
C ALA A 377 7.51 14.22 -24.14
N PHE A 378 8.44 14.83 -23.41
CA PHE A 378 8.47 16.26 -23.12
C PHE A 378 9.80 16.86 -23.55
N THR A 379 9.77 17.84 -24.42
CA THR A 379 10.92 18.69 -24.69
C THR A 379 11.02 19.74 -23.58
N TYR A 380 12.17 19.81 -22.94
CA TYR A 380 12.36 20.73 -21.82
C TYR A 380 13.56 21.65 -22.07
N GLN A 381 13.35 22.94 -21.87
CA GLN A 381 14.40 23.97 -21.87
C GLN A 381 14.84 24.26 -20.45
N LEU A 382 16.14 24.14 -20.20
CA LEU A 382 16.71 24.41 -18.89
C LEU A 382 16.50 25.88 -18.44
N PRO A 383 16.33 26.08 -17.13
CA PRO A 383 16.21 27.44 -16.57
C PRO A 383 17.57 28.14 -16.55
N GLY A 384 17.70 29.17 -15.79
CA GLY A 384 18.95 29.79 -15.34
C GLY A 384 18.71 30.46 -14.00
N PRO A 385 19.66 30.62 -13.17
CA PRO A 385 21.09 30.28 -13.26
C PRO A 385 21.37 28.78 -12.96
N SER A 386 22.67 28.43 -12.93
CA SER A 386 23.14 27.06 -12.65
C SER A 386 22.53 26.45 -11.40
N LYS A 387 21.88 25.31 -11.56
CA LYS A 387 21.23 24.56 -10.47
C LYS A 387 20.83 23.16 -10.90
N VAL A 388 20.61 22.30 -9.93
CA VAL A 388 19.89 21.04 -10.13
C VAL A 388 18.39 21.34 -10.23
N VAL A 389 17.75 20.77 -11.23
CA VAL A 389 16.32 20.92 -11.51
C VAL A 389 15.64 19.57 -11.29
N THR A 390 14.71 19.52 -10.34
CA THR A 390 13.85 18.34 -10.17
C THR A 390 12.52 18.59 -10.89
N ILE A 391 12.17 17.71 -11.82
CA ILE A 391 10.91 17.75 -12.56
C ILE A 391 10.05 16.62 -12.05
N THR A 392 8.84 16.95 -11.61
CA THR A 392 7.82 15.98 -11.19
C THR A 392 6.82 15.81 -12.31
N CYS A 393 6.60 14.56 -12.75
CA CYS A 393 5.53 14.23 -13.70
C CYS A 393 4.45 13.42 -13.01
N SER A 394 3.19 13.83 -13.17
CA SER A 394 2.02 13.27 -12.50
C SER A 394 0.88 13.03 -13.48
N ALA A 395 0.01 12.08 -13.15
CA ALA A 395 -1.27 11.86 -13.80
C ALA A 395 -2.31 11.43 -12.74
N PRO A 396 -3.61 11.74 -12.91
CA PRO A 396 -4.64 11.30 -11.99
C PRO A 396 -4.61 9.78 -11.79
N THR A 397 -4.65 9.34 -10.53
CA THR A 397 -4.63 7.91 -10.13
C THR A 397 -3.33 7.14 -10.40
N PHE A 398 -2.26 7.80 -10.85
CA PHE A 398 -0.94 7.20 -11.01
C PHE A 398 0.01 7.63 -9.89
N SER A 399 1.06 6.83 -9.64
CA SER A 399 2.20 7.30 -8.86
C SER A 399 3.04 8.28 -9.66
N ASP A 400 3.53 9.33 -9.01
CA ASP A 400 4.41 10.31 -9.66
C ASP A 400 5.77 9.70 -10.02
N THR A 401 6.44 10.31 -11.02
CA THR A 401 7.83 10.03 -11.35
C THR A 401 8.64 11.32 -11.42
N PHE A 402 9.98 11.20 -11.27
CA PHE A 402 10.86 12.33 -11.13
C PHE A 402 12.03 12.27 -12.08
N PHE A 403 12.37 13.41 -12.67
CA PHE A 403 13.61 13.63 -13.41
C PHE A 403 14.50 14.58 -12.63
N THR A 404 15.82 14.39 -12.77
CA THR A 404 16.84 15.28 -12.22
C THR A 404 17.71 15.77 -13.34
N GLU A 405 17.68 17.08 -13.63
CA GLU A 405 18.46 17.69 -14.70
C GLU A 405 19.41 18.72 -14.12
N ILE A 406 20.53 18.98 -14.79
CA ILE A 406 21.54 19.90 -14.33
C ILE A 406 21.67 21.07 -15.30
N CYS A 407 21.35 22.28 -14.84
CA CYS A 407 21.70 23.50 -15.55
C CYS A 407 23.10 23.93 -15.07
N ALA A 408 24.12 23.60 -15.83
CA ALA A 408 25.51 23.98 -15.58
C ALA A 408 25.83 25.30 -16.29
N PRO A 409 26.92 26.01 -15.88
CA PRO A 409 27.47 27.07 -16.68
C PRO A 409 27.96 26.54 -18.03
N GLY A 410 27.76 27.28 -19.07
CA GLY A 410 28.35 27.02 -20.37
C GLY A 410 29.90 27.21 -20.38
N THR A 411 30.51 26.99 -21.53
CA THR A 411 31.92 27.31 -21.71
C THR A 411 32.16 28.80 -21.54
N PRO A 412 33.34 29.25 -21.02
CA PRO A 412 33.71 30.65 -20.96
C PRO A 412 33.61 31.32 -22.33
N ALA A 413 32.93 32.46 -22.40
CA ALA A 413 32.69 33.18 -23.67
C ALA A 413 32.99 34.68 -23.59
N SER A 414 33.01 35.26 -22.41
CA SER A 414 33.32 36.67 -22.22
C SER A 414 33.95 36.95 -20.84
N MET A 415 34.74 38.02 -20.77
CA MET A 415 35.34 38.51 -19.53
C MET A 415 34.96 39.98 -19.34
N LYS A 416 34.72 40.41 -18.10
CA LYS A 416 34.42 41.78 -17.73
C LYS A 416 35.28 42.18 -16.53
N ILE A 417 35.84 43.42 -16.58
CA ILE A 417 36.47 44.03 -15.41
C ILE A 417 35.35 44.39 -14.40
N VAL A 418 35.58 44.04 -13.14
CA VAL A 418 34.67 44.31 -12.02
C VAL A 418 35.16 45.49 -11.16
N SER A 419 36.46 45.49 -10.84
CA SER A 419 37.13 46.54 -10.06
C SER A 419 38.63 46.56 -10.30
N GLY A 420 39.31 47.58 -9.83
CA GLY A 420 40.75 47.66 -9.80
C GLY A 420 41.39 48.28 -11.03
N ASN A 421 40.64 48.92 -11.94
CA ASN A 421 41.13 49.64 -13.09
C ASN A 421 41.33 51.15 -12.75
N TRP A 422 42.31 51.78 -13.43
CA TRP A 422 42.63 53.24 -13.31
C TRP A 422 43.11 53.64 -11.93
N GLN A 423 43.97 52.85 -11.30
CA GLN A 423 44.56 53.19 -10.03
C GLN A 423 45.88 53.96 -10.24
N THR A 424 46.25 54.76 -9.26
CA THR A 424 47.57 55.33 -9.14
C THR A 424 48.26 54.73 -7.92
N GLY A 425 49.48 54.29 -8.07
CA GLY A 425 50.32 53.72 -7.01
C GLY A 425 51.77 54.21 -7.14
N THR A 426 52.57 54.02 -6.10
CA THR A 426 54.00 54.32 -6.14
C THR A 426 54.81 53.08 -6.58
N VAL A 427 56.03 53.27 -7.03
CA VAL A 427 56.95 52.18 -7.40
C VAL A 427 57.15 51.18 -6.26
N ASN A 428 57.18 49.90 -6.57
CA ASN A 428 57.36 48.77 -5.65
C ASN A 428 56.28 48.72 -4.53
N ALA A 429 55.08 49.22 -4.78
CA ALA A 429 53.99 49.25 -3.82
C ALA A 429 52.80 48.45 -4.33
N THR A 430 52.04 47.85 -3.42
CA THR A 430 50.81 47.13 -3.76
C THR A 430 49.69 48.11 -4.03
N LEU A 431 48.96 47.96 -5.15
CA LEU A 431 47.81 48.79 -5.48
C LEU A 431 46.69 48.61 -4.44
N ALA A 432 45.99 49.67 -4.15
CA ALA A 432 44.97 49.75 -3.06
C ALA A 432 43.80 48.79 -3.30
N THR A 433 43.39 48.65 -4.55
CA THR A 433 42.22 47.82 -4.93
C THR A 433 42.69 46.63 -5.75
N PRO A 434 42.25 45.39 -5.43
CA PRO A 434 42.55 44.23 -6.25
C PRO A 434 42.03 44.39 -7.68
N LEU A 435 42.79 43.83 -8.63
CA LEU A 435 42.33 43.61 -10.00
C LEU A 435 41.29 42.51 -9.99
N VAL A 436 40.05 42.80 -10.37
CA VAL A 436 39.01 41.79 -10.37
C VAL A 436 38.37 41.69 -11.74
N VAL A 437 38.38 40.50 -12.31
CA VAL A 437 37.61 40.17 -13.50
C VAL A 437 36.56 39.09 -13.22
N LYS A 438 35.51 39.11 -14.03
CA LYS A 438 34.44 38.10 -14.01
C LYS A 438 34.31 37.42 -15.36
N VAL A 439 34.29 36.11 -15.35
CA VAL A 439 34.12 35.26 -16.54
C VAL A 439 32.68 34.79 -16.65
N LEU A 440 32.13 34.89 -17.85
CA LEU A 440 30.75 34.58 -18.19
C LEU A 440 30.69 33.67 -19.42
N ASP A 441 29.69 32.80 -19.47
CA ASP A 441 29.35 32.03 -20.67
C ASP A 441 28.58 32.88 -21.71
N ALA A 442 28.25 32.29 -22.86
CA ALA A 442 27.49 32.92 -23.92
C ALA A 442 26.06 33.40 -23.49
N ASN A 443 25.51 32.86 -22.40
CA ASN A 443 24.23 33.22 -21.83
C ASN A 443 24.35 34.20 -20.64
N ASN A 444 25.56 34.80 -20.44
CA ASN A 444 25.86 35.67 -19.30
C ASN A 444 25.73 35.00 -17.93
N VAL A 445 25.89 33.68 -17.84
CA VAL A 445 25.99 32.94 -16.57
C VAL A 445 27.45 32.95 -16.12
N VAL A 446 27.67 33.15 -14.83
CA VAL A 446 29.05 33.13 -14.26
C VAL A 446 29.67 31.74 -14.39
N VAL A 447 30.94 31.69 -14.74
CA VAL A 447 31.67 30.41 -14.91
C VAL A 447 32.74 30.29 -13.83
N PRO A 448 32.56 29.47 -12.80
CA PRO A 448 33.59 29.19 -11.78
C PRO A 448 34.65 28.23 -12.29
N GLY A 449 35.82 28.22 -11.63
CA GLY A 449 36.90 27.28 -11.93
C GLY A 449 37.72 27.60 -13.19
N VAL A 450 37.54 28.80 -13.75
CA VAL A 450 38.27 29.24 -14.95
C VAL A 450 39.59 29.84 -14.55
N GLU A 451 40.71 29.39 -15.14
CA GLU A 451 42.00 30.00 -14.98
C GLU A 451 42.10 31.30 -15.79
N VAL A 452 42.63 32.35 -15.16
CA VAL A 452 42.89 33.65 -15.76
C VAL A 452 44.34 34.05 -15.49
N ASP A 453 45.06 34.24 -16.54
CA ASP A 453 46.46 34.72 -16.51
C ASP A 453 46.48 36.25 -16.49
N PHE A 454 47.37 36.82 -15.69
CA PHE A 454 47.64 38.24 -15.62
C PHE A 454 49.08 38.54 -16.09
N SER A 455 49.20 39.54 -16.93
CA SER A 455 50.52 40.01 -17.42
C SER A 455 50.63 41.52 -17.33
N ASP A 456 51.65 42.04 -16.74
CA ASP A 456 51.96 43.46 -16.70
C ASP A 456 52.77 43.93 -17.91
N ASN A 457 52.86 43.06 -18.94
CA ASN A 457 53.58 43.34 -20.20
C ASN A 457 55.01 43.78 -20.04
N GLY A 458 55.69 43.28 -18.99
CA GLY A 458 57.12 43.54 -18.72
C GLY A 458 57.36 44.80 -17.86
N ALA A 459 56.34 45.33 -17.16
CA ALA A 459 56.50 46.45 -16.23
C ALA A 459 57.28 46.10 -14.95
N GLY A 460 57.55 44.79 -14.72
CA GLY A 460 58.36 44.29 -13.62
C GLY A 460 57.71 44.22 -12.27
N GLY A 461 56.38 44.27 -12.23
CA GLY A 461 55.60 44.06 -11.04
C GLY A 461 55.35 42.58 -10.71
N SER A 462 54.51 42.33 -9.73
CA SER A 462 54.10 40.99 -9.30
C SER A 462 52.66 40.85 -8.91
N PHE A 463 52.11 39.64 -9.09
CA PHE A 463 50.73 39.30 -8.78
C PHE A 463 50.64 38.34 -7.58
N SER A 464 49.63 38.55 -6.71
CA SER A 464 49.43 37.68 -5.53
C SER A 464 49.07 36.22 -5.92
N ALA A 465 48.49 36.04 -7.10
CA ALA A 465 48.23 34.75 -7.73
C ALA A 465 48.25 34.89 -9.26
N ASN A 466 48.95 33.98 -9.95
CA ASN A 466 49.00 33.96 -11.40
C ASN A 466 49.42 32.56 -11.91
N PRO A 467 48.52 31.78 -12.58
CA PRO A 467 47.13 32.16 -12.84
C PRO A 467 46.27 32.26 -11.58
N GLY A 468 45.26 33.11 -11.65
CA GLY A 468 44.17 33.12 -10.69
C GLY A 468 42.99 32.27 -11.17
N VAL A 469 42.17 31.71 -10.26
CA VAL A 469 41.01 30.85 -10.61
C VAL A 469 39.72 31.53 -10.19
N THR A 470 38.69 31.53 -11.05
CA THR A 470 37.39 32.13 -10.74
C THR A 470 36.67 31.37 -9.64
N ASP A 471 36.08 32.10 -8.69
CA ASP A 471 35.28 31.61 -7.57
C ASP A 471 33.85 31.22 -8.00
N ALA A 472 32.99 30.85 -7.03
CA ALA A 472 31.55 30.51 -7.26
C ALA A 472 30.74 31.70 -7.85
N LYS A 473 31.26 32.93 -7.83
CA LYS A 473 30.63 34.10 -8.47
C LYS A 473 31.23 34.36 -9.87
N GLY A 474 32.05 33.44 -10.36
CA GLY A 474 32.79 33.59 -11.61
C GLY A 474 33.87 34.69 -11.57
N GLN A 475 34.32 35.12 -10.40
CA GLN A 475 35.28 36.21 -10.22
C GLN A 475 36.63 35.67 -9.81
N VAL A 476 37.69 36.29 -10.35
CA VAL A 476 39.04 36.16 -9.85
C VAL A 476 39.54 37.52 -9.38
N SER A 477 40.16 37.55 -8.21
CA SER A 477 40.69 38.76 -7.55
C SER A 477 42.15 38.56 -7.28
N VAL A 478 42.98 39.47 -7.83
CA VAL A 478 44.45 39.42 -7.75
C VAL A 478 45.01 40.75 -7.30
N GLN A 479 45.85 40.76 -6.28
CA GLN A 479 46.62 41.95 -5.91
C GLN A 479 47.81 42.12 -6.84
N TYR A 480 48.02 43.36 -7.27
CA TYR A 480 49.20 43.69 -8.07
C TYR A 480 50.12 44.62 -7.28
N THR A 481 51.41 44.28 -7.23
CA THR A 481 52.49 45.12 -6.72
C THR A 481 53.26 45.68 -7.91
N THR A 482 53.35 46.99 -7.97
CA THR A 482 54.00 47.72 -9.08
C THR A 482 55.50 47.41 -9.20
N GLY A 483 56.03 47.54 -10.40
CA GLY A 483 57.46 47.44 -10.67
C GLY A 483 58.26 48.65 -10.22
N PRO A 484 59.60 48.64 -10.52
CA PRO A 484 60.55 49.68 -10.07
C PRO A 484 60.45 50.99 -10.89
N ASN A 485 59.74 51.00 -12.00
CA ASN A 485 59.69 52.11 -12.94
C ASN A 485 58.40 52.87 -12.87
N SER A 486 58.46 54.20 -12.87
CA SER A 486 57.29 55.07 -12.99
C SER A 486 56.76 55.10 -14.43
N GLY A 487 55.44 55.36 -14.59
CA GLY A 487 54.80 55.47 -15.89
C GLY A 487 53.46 54.73 -15.95
N LYS A 488 52.86 54.64 -17.15
CA LYS A 488 51.66 53.84 -17.39
C LYS A 488 51.99 52.35 -17.43
N VAL A 489 51.16 51.55 -16.83
CA VAL A 489 51.24 50.11 -16.82
C VAL A 489 49.92 49.49 -17.33
N ASP A 490 50.00 48.77 -18.42
CA ASP A 490 48.87 48.02 -18.96
C ASP A 490 48.95 46.59 -18.47
N ILE A 491 47.94 46.14 -17.71
CA ILE A 491 47.86 44.78 -17.21
C ILE A 491 46.80 44.03 -17.98
N THR A 492 47.16 42.97 -18.67
CA THR A 492 46.26 42.15 -19.46
C THR A 492 45.80 40.94 -18.63
N ALA A 493 44.49 40.77 -18.48
CA ALA A 493 43.87 39.57 -18.01
C ALA A 493 43.41 38.72 -19.21
N SER A 494 43.83 37.45 -19.29
CA SER A 494 43.54 36.55 -20.40
C SER A 494 43.12 35.17 -19.92
N SER A 495 42.26 34.50 -20.69
CA SER A 495 41.83 33.12 -20.48
C SER A 495 41.54 32.45 -21.82
N ALA A 496 41.75 31.14 -21.90
CA ALA A 496 41.56 30.38 -23.14
C ALA A 496 40.14 30.54 -23.70
N GLY A 497 40.01 30.90 -24.97
CA GLY A 497 38.72 31.05 -25.67
C GLY A 497 37.93 32.28 -25.29
N VAL A 498 38.48 33.22 -24.54
CA VAL A 498 37.80 34.42 -24.08
C VAL A 498 38.61 35.66 -24.50
N GLU A 499 37.92 36.70 -24.95
CA GLU A 499 38.56 37.99 -25.25
C GLU A 499 39.22 38.55 -23.99
N SER A 500 40.53 38.89 -24.07
CA SER A 500 41.28 39.52 -22.96
C SER A 500 40.77 40.89 -22.57
N LYS A 501 41.05 41.30 -21.34
CA LYS A 501 40.71 42.64 -20.81
C LYS A 501 41.98 43.29 -20.25
N ASN A 502 42.08 44.59 -20.46
CA ASN A 502 43.25 45.36 -20.02
C ASN A 502 42.82 46.33 -18.89
N PHE A 503 43.64 46.32 -17.84
CA PHE A 503 43.65 47.36 -16.82
C PHE A 503 44.71 48.38 -17.16
N GLU A 504 44.38 49.63 -16.97
CA GLU A 504 45.33 50.75 -17.20
C GLU A 504 45.65 51.42 -15.86
N GLU A 505 46.90 51.27 -15.41
CA GLU A 505 47.34 51.79 -14.12
C GLU A 505 48.39 52.89 -14.29
N THR A 506 48.60 53.74 -13.29
CA THR A 506 49.64 54.74 -13.26
C THR A 506 50.53 54.51 -12.07
N VAL A 507 51.87 54.52 -12.30
CA VAL A 507 52.90 54.35 -11.26
C VAL A 507 53.68 55.65 -11.16
N ASP A 508 53.66 56.28 -10.00
CA ASP A 508 54.38 57.54 -9.70
C ASP A 508 55.71 57.28 -9.01
#